data_657981dc0a241cff8dcc60f6863dd2ae
#
_entry.id   657981dc0a241cff8dcc60f6863dd2ae
#
_cell.length_a   1.000
_cell.length_b   1.000
_cell.length_c   1.000
_cell.angle_alpha   90.00
_cell.angle_beta   90.00
_cell.angle_gamma   90.00
#
_symmetry.space_group_name_H-M   'P 1'
#
loop_
_entity.id
_entity.type
_entity.pdbx_description
1 polymer ?
#
loop_
_entity_poly.entity_id
_entity_poly.type
_entity_poly.pdbx_seq_one_letter_code
_entity_poly.pdbx_strand_id
1 'polypeptide(L)'
;MLNVCDLSTDGCFTFGAAVGAVVAVSGHPFLSILAAMLAGVGSGFVTAILQTKLGVDSLLAGIIVNTALYSVNIAVMGGSSLINMNRTTTVFTMMKDALAGTPLKGREDILIAAIAVILVIVFLVFFLKTRLGLAIRATGNNSDMVKSSSINPVFTTIIGLCVANSFTALSGCLLSQSQKSVDINIGQGMVTIALASL
;
A
#
# COMPACT_ATOMS: atom_id res chain seq x y z
N MET A 1 -15.97 5.22 2.92
CA MET A 1 -15.68 6.42 2.13
C MET A 1 -16.05 6.23 0.65
N LEU A 2 -15.35 5.45 -0.10
CA LEU A 2 -15.83 4.95 -1.40
C LEU A 2 -16.53 3.61 -1.13
N ASN A 3 -17.71 3.40 -1.70
CA ASN A 3 -18.45 2.14 -1.54
C ASN A 3 -17.94 1.11 -2.58
N VAL A 4 -16.64 0.87 -2.57
CA VAL A 4 -15.92 0.03 -3.52
C VAL A 4 -15.21 -1.08 -2.75
N CYS A 5 -15.50 -2.31 -3.09
CA CYS A 5 -14.82 -3.48 -2.51
C CYS A 5 -13.56 -3.77 -3.34
N ASP A 6 -12.39 -3.51 -2.77
CA ASP A 6 -11.11 -3.74 -3.47
C ASP A 6 -10.39 -4.97 -2.91
N LEU A 7 -10.42 -6.06 -3.66
CA LEU A 7 -9.71 -7.30 -3.36
C LEU A 7 -8.30 -7.33 -3.97
N SER A 8 -7.84 -6.26 -4.63
CA SER A 8 -6.47 -6.18 -5.14
C SER A 8 -5.44 -5.91 -4.04
N THR A 9 -5.91 -5.59 -2.83
CA THR A 9 -5.07 -5.21 -1.69
C THR A 9 -4.05 -6.26 -1.29
N ASP A 10 -4.39 -7.56 -1.31
CA ASP A 10 -3.45 -8.65 -1.00
C ASP A 10 -2.27 -8.68 -1.97
N GLY A 11 -2.55 -8.58 -3.29
CA GLY A 11 -1.52 -8.52 -4.32
C GLY A 11 -0.70 -7.22 -4.24
N CYS A 12 -1.35 -6.10 -3.97
CA CYS A 12 -0.71 -4.79 -3.83
C CYS A 12 0.21 -4.75 -2.60
N PHE A 13 -0.19 -5.35 -1.48
CA PHE A 13 0.63 -5.49 -0.29
C PHE A 13 1.93 -6.25 -0.58
N THR A 14 1.81 -7.42 -1.25
CA THR A 14 2.96 -8.22 -1.70
C THR A 14 3.81 -7.44 -2.70
N PHE A 15 3.20 -6.68 -3.60
CA PHE A 15 3.91 -5.87 -4.60
C PHE A 15 4.74 -4.77 -3.93
N GLY A 16 4.17 -4.08 -2.95
CA GLY A 16 4.89 -3.11 -2.14
C GLY A 16 6.06 -3.73 -1.36
N ALA A 17 5.84 -4.92 -0.79
CA ALA A 17 6.88 -5.68 -0.10
C ALA A 17 8.01 -6.10 -1.05
N ALA A 18 7.69 -6.63 -2.24
CA ALA A 18 8.65 -7.08 -3.24
C ALA A 18 9.50 -5.94 -3.79
N VAL A 19 8.86 -4.86 -4.26
CA VAL A 19 9.56 -3.66 -4.77
C VAL A 19 10.41 -3.03 -3.68
N GLY A 20 9.86 -2.89 -2.46
CA GLY A 20 10.58 -2.37 -1.31
C GLY A 20 11.81 -3.20 -0.97
N ALA A 21 11.70 -4.53 -1.00
CA ALA A 21 12.81 -5.44 -0.73
C ALA A 21 13.92 -5.32 -1.78
N VAL A 22 13.57 -5.33 -3.08
CA VAL A 22 14.55 -5.21 -4.16
C VAL A 22 15.33 -3.90 -4.08
N VAL A 23 14.65 -2.78 -3.80
CA VAL A 23 15.31 -1.48 -3.65
C VAL A 23 16.13 -1.40 -2.36
N ALA A 24 15.66 -2.02 -1.26
CA ALA A 24 16.43 -2.08 -0.02
C ALA A 24 17.71 -2.91 -0.20
N VAL A 25 17.66 -4.04 -0.92
CA VAL A 25 18.83 -4.86 -1.26
C VAL A 25 19.84 -4.07 -2.11
N SER A 26 19.39 -3.14 -2.93
CA SER A 26 20.25 -2.22 -3.70
C SER A 26 20.94 -1.15 -2.83
N GLY A 27 20.77 -1.16 -1.50
CA GLY A 27 21.45 -0.28 -0.56
C GLY A 27 20.76 1.06 -0.28
N HIS A 28 19.51 1.24 -0.70
CA HIS A 28 18.77 2.49 -0.52
C HIS A 28 17.48 2.29 0.31
N PRO A 29 17.56 2.14 1.64
CA PRO A 29 16.41 1.77 2.47
C PRO A 29 15.30 2.84 2.50
N PHE A 30 15.62 4.13 2.46
CA PHE A 30 14.61 5.20 2.41
C PHE A 30 13.94 5.29 1.04
N LEU A 31 14.70 5.08 -0.03
CA LEU A 31 14.16 5.07 -1.40
C LEU A 31 13.21 3.89 -1.61
N SER A 32 13.41 2.79 -0.89
CA SER A 32 12.52 1.62 -0.96
C SER A 32 11.10 1.93 -0.53
N ILE A 33 10.90 2.82 0.45
CA ILE A 33 9.59 3.27 0.91
C ILE A 33 8.86 4.04 -0.20
N LEU A 34 9.57 5.00 -0.84
CA LEU A 34 9.00 5.78 -1.95
C LEU A 34 8.68 4.90 -3.15
N ALA A 35 9.58 3.97 -3.48
CA ALA A 35 9.38 3.04 -4.59
C ALA A 35 8.16 2.12 -4.35
N ALA A 36 8.00 1.62 -3.13
CA ALA A 36 6.84 0.80 -2.76
C ALA A 36 5.53 1.61 -2.84
N MET A 37 5.52 2.86 -2.39
CA MET A 37 4.34 3.73 -2.52
C MET A 37 3.97 3.98 -3.99
N LEU A 38 4.94 4.25 -4.85
CA LEU A 38 4.72 4.43 -6.28
C LEU A 38 4.22 3.15 -6.95
N ALA A 39 4.74 2.01 -6.56
CA ALA A 39 4.24 0.71 -7.01
C ALA A 39 2.77 0.51 -6.63
N GLY A 40 2.40 0.87 -5.39
CA GLY A 40 1.00 0.86 -4.93
C GLY A 40 0.09 1.80 -5.72
N VAL A 41 0.55 3.00 -6.05
CA VAL A 41 -0.18 3.93 -6.93
C VAL A 41 -0.43 3.29 -8.29
N GLY A 42 0.59 2.64 -8.87
CA GLY A 42 0.46 1.93 -10.15
C GLY A 42 -0.58 0.82 -10.11
N SER A 43 -0.55 -0.02 -9.09
CA SER A 43 -1.55 -1.07 -8.86
C SER A 43 -2.96 -0.49 -8.72
N GLY A 44 -3.14 0.53 -7.85
CA GLY A 44 -4.43 1.20 -7.64
C GLY A 44 -4.96 1.87 -8.90
N PHE A 45 -4.09 2.42 -9.74
CA PHE A 45 -4.45 3.02 -11.01
C PHE A 45 -4.99 1.98 -12.00
N VAL A 46 -4.36 0.82 -12.11
CA VAL A 46 -4.83 -0.29 -12.95
C VAL A 46 -6.21 -0.77 -12.49
N THR A 47 -6.37 -1.02 -11.19
CA THR A 47 -7.66 -1.42 -10.61
C THR A 47 -8.74 -0.38 -10.89
N ALA A 48 -8.42 0.89 -10.70
CA ALA A 48 -9.36 1.99 -10.94
C ALA A 48 -9.78 2.12 -12.40
N ILE A 49 -8.88 1.91 -13.36
CA ILE A 49 -9.22 1.94 -14.80
C ILE A 49 -10.17 0.80 -15.15
N LEU A 50 -9.91 -0.41 -14.65
CA LEU A 50 -10.78 -1.57 -14.88
C LEU A 50 -12.20 -1.28 -14.39
N GLN A 51 -12.35 -0.69 -13.21
CA GLN A 51 -13.65 -0.38 -12.63
C GLN A 51 -14.36 0.79 -13.34
N THR A 52 -13.63 1.88 -13.61
CA THR A 52 -14.24 3.13 -14.03
C THR A 52 -14.38 3.28 -15.54
N LYS A 53 -13.39 2.79 -16.31
CA LYS A 53 -13.42 2.91 -17.78
C LYS A 53 -13.93 1.66 -18.47
N LEU A 54 -13.59 0.48 -17.97
CA LEU A 54 -14.04 -0.78 -18.56
C LEU A 54 -15.37 -1.26 -17.96
N GLY A 55 -15.86 -0.60 -16.91
CA GLY A 55 -17.14 -0.93 -16.28
C GLY A 55 -17.16 -2.31 -15.61
N VAL A 56 -15.98 -2.86 -15.27
CA VAL A 56 -15.88 -4.13 -14.58
C VAL A 56 -16.32 -3.94 -13.12
N ASP A 57 -17.09 -4.89 -12.61
CA ASP A 57 -17.49 -4.90 -11.20
C ASP A 57 -16.26 -4.79 -10.29
N SER A 58 -16.39 -4.04 -9.18
CA SER A 58 -15.25 -3.73 -8.30
C SER A 58 -14.60 -4.97 -7.71
N LEU A 59 -15.41 -5.97 -7.34
CA LEU A 59 -14.94 -7.22 -6.78
C LEU A 59 -14.16 -8.04 -7.83
N LEU A 60 -14.71 -8.12 -9.05
CA LEU A 60 -14.07 -8.84 -10.16
C LEU A 60 -12.78 -8.15 -10.60
N ALA A 61 -12.76 -6.83 -10.71
CA ALA A 61 -11.55 -6.05 -11.03
C ALA A 61 -10.45 -6.30 -10.00
N GLY A 62 -10.78 -6.32 -8.71
CA GLY A 62 -9.84 -6.63 -7.64
C GLY A 62 -9.22 -8.03 -7.78
N ILE A 63 -10.02 -9.05 -8.06
CA ILE A 63 -9.53 -10.43 -8.26
C ILE A 63 -8.61 -10.51 -9.48
N ILE A 64 -8.97 -9.90 -10.60
CA ILE A 64 -8.15 -9.87 -11.83
C ILE A 64 -6.79 -9.24 -11.54
N VAL A 65 -6.78 -8.06 -10.89
CA VAL A 65 -5.54 -7.35 -10.58
C VAL A 65 -4.69 -8.14 -9.58
N ASN A 66 -5.31 -8.74 -8.55
CA ASN A 66 -4.60 -9.57 -7.59
C ASN A 66 -3.88 -10.74 -8.26
N THR A 67 -4.57 -11.43 -9.18
CA THR A 67 -3.98 -12.54 -9.94
C THR A 67 -2.86 -12.07 -10.88
N ALA A 68 -3.04 -10.93 -11.55
CA ALA A 68 -2.02 -10.35 -12.41
C ALA A 68 -0.79 -9.91 -11.61
N LEU A 69 -0.99 -9.29 -10.44
CA LEU A 69 0.09 -8.86 -9.55
C LEU A 69 0.92 -10.04 -9.03
N TYR A 70 0.35 -11.22 -8.87
CA TYR A 70 1.10 -12.41 -8.49
C TYR A 70 2.25 -12.70 -9.48
N SER A 71 1.97 -12.66 -10.78
CA SER A 71 2.97 -12.84 -11.82
C SER A 71 4.00 -11.70 -11.85
N VAL A 72 3.53 -10.46 -11.66
CA VAL A 72 4.41 -9.28 -11.60
C VAL A 72 5.34 -9.37 -10.39
N ASN A 73 4.82 -9.81 -9.24
CA ASN A 73 5.61 -9.98 -8.01
C ASN A 73 6.74 -10.99 -8.21
N ILE A 74 6.48 -12.14 -8.85
CA ILE A 74 7.53 -13.11 -9.18
C ILE A 74 8.59 -12.48 -10.10
N ALA A 75 8.16 -11.74 -11.11
CA ALA A 75 9.09 -11.09 -12.04
C ALA A 75 9.97 -10.05 -11.34
N VAL A 76 9.39 -9.21 -10.46
CA VAL A 76 10.12 -8.22 -9.66
C VAL A 76 11.09 -8.89 -8.69
N MET A 77 10.72 -10.02 -8.10
CA MET A 77 11.56 -10.81 -7.21
C MET A 77 12.65 -11.62 -7.95
N GLY A 78 12.81 -11.43 -9.25
CA GLY A 78 13.82 -12.10 -10.04
C GLY A 78 13.57 -13.61 -10.26
N GLY A 79 12.31 -14.03 -10.27
CA GLY A 79 11.90 -15.43 -10.41
C GLY A 79 11.97 -16.25 -9.11
N SER A 80 12.34 -15.63 -7.98
CA SER A 80 12.40 -16.28 -6.68
C SER A 80 11.07 -16.08 -5.93
N SER A 81 10.64 -17.06 -5.16
CA SER A 81 9.49 -16.95 -4.27
C SER A 81 9.81 -16.30 -2.93
N LEU A 82 11.11 -16.17 -2.59
CA LEU A 82 11.58 -15.62 -1.33
C LEU A 82 12.79 -14.72 -1.55
N ILE A 83 12.75 -13.50 -1.02
CA ILE A 83 13.91 -12.59 -0.92
C ILE A 83 14.32 -12.49 0.54
N ASN A 84 15.60 -12.76 0.82
CA ASN A 84 16.17 -12.65 2.15
C ASN A 84 17.01 -11.37 2.27
N MET A 85 16.67 -10.51 3.24
CA MET A 85 17.32 -9.22 3.48
C MET A 85 18.19 -9.22 4.77
N ASN A 86 18.57 -10.40 5.30
CA ASN A 86 19.33 -10.48 6.57
C ASN A 86 20.67 -9.74 6.53
N ARG A 87 21.27 -9.58 5.36
CA ARG A 87 22.56 -8.89 5.18
C ARG A 87 22.41 -7.44 4.70
N THR A 88 21.18 -6.96 4.57
CA THR A 88 20.89 -5.63 4.03
C THR A 88 20.57 -4.67 5.16
N THR A 89 21.06 -3.44 5.06
CA THR A 89 20.64 -2.36 5.96
C THR A 89 19.20 -1.96 5.61
N THR A 90 18.30 -2.18 6.56
CA THR A 90 16.90 -1.74 6.47
C THR A 90 16.70 -0.46 7.28
N VAL A 91 15.59 0.25 7.10
CA VAL A 91 15.25 1.40 7.94
C VAL A 91 15.21 0.99 9.42
N PHE A 92 14.77 -0.23 9.71
CA PHE A 92 14.74 -0.79 11.07
C PHE A 92 16.15 -0.99 11.65
N THR A 93 17.11 -1.48 10.86
CA THR A 93 18.50 -1.62 11.34
C THR A 93 19.16 -0.27 11.58
N MET A 94 18.96 0.70 10.71
CA MET A 94 19.48 2.06 10.89
C MET A 94 18.92 2.73 12.15
N MET A 95 17.64 2.55 12.44
CA MET A 95 17.04 3.07 13.67
C MET A 95 17.53 2.31 14.91
N LYS A 96 17.74 1.00 14.82
CA LYS A 96 18.35 0.22 15.92
C LYS A 96 19.73 0.75 16.28
N ASP A 97 20.56 1.04 15.29
CA ASP A 97 21.90 1.59 15.49
C ASP A 97 21.83 3.01 16.08
N ALA A 98 20.87 3.83 15.63
CA ALA A 98 20.67 5.18 16.16
C ALA A 98 20.14 5.19 17.61
N LEU A 99 19.33 4.21 18.00
CA LEU A 99 18.76 4.08 19.35
C LEU A 99 19.61 3.21 20.30
N ALA A 100 20.75 2.70 19.88
CA ALA A 100 21.60 1.79 20.68
C ALA A 100 22.03 2.39 22.04
N GLY A 101 21.96 3.72 22.19
CA GLY A 101 22.26 4.44 23.45
C GLY A 101 21.06 4.81 24.32
N THR A 102 19.83 4.44 23.94
CA THR A 102 18.61 4.87 24.65
C THR A 102 17.97 3.72 25.44
N PRO A 103 17.26 3.98 26.58
CA PRO A 103 16.63 2.93 27.40
C PRO A 103 15.48 2.17 26.71
N LEU A 104 15.18 2.45 25.46
CA LEU A 104 14.13 1.86 24.63
C LEU A 104 14.60 0.63 23.84
N LYS A 105 15.76 0.07 24.19
CA LYS A 105 16.35 -1.12 23.59
C LYS A 105 15.39 -2.31 23.64
N GLY A 106 15.01 -2.88 22.48
CA GLY A 106 14.08 -4.02 22.35
C GLY A 106 12.65 -3.66 21.97
N ARG A 107 12.32 -2.36 21.82
CA ARG A 107 10.99 -1.88 21.34
C ARG A 107 11.09 -1.02 20.07
N GLU A 108 12.23 -1.09 19.39
CA GLU A 108 12.50 -0.26 18.20
C GLU A 108 11.49 -0.52 17.09
N ASP A 109 11.12 -1.78 16.88
CA ASP A 109 10.18 -2.17 15.82
C ASP A 109 8.78 -1.55 16.07
N ILE A 110 8.35 -1.51 17.35
CA ILE A 110 7.06 -0.89 17.74
C ILE A 110 7.12 0.62 17.56
N LEU A 111 8.25 1.26 17.87
CA LEU A 111 8.42 2.71 17.70
C LEU A 111 8.35 3.11 16.24
N ILE A 112 9.04 2.37 15.35
CA ILE A 112 9.02 2.64 13.92
C ILE A 112 7.60 2.49 13.36
N ALA A 113 6.93 1.39 13.74
CA ALA A 113 5.55 1.16 13.34
C ALA A 113 4.62 2.28 13.84
N ALA A 114 4.77 2.72 15.09
CA ALA A 114 3.97 3.79 15.66
C ALA A 114 4.21 5.14 14.94
N ILE A 115 5.45 5.48 14.64
CA ILE A 115 5.80 6.69 13.88
C ILE A 115 5.20 6.63 12.48
N ALA A 116 5.31 5.49 11.78
CA ALA A 116 4.73 5.31 10.47
C ALA A 116 3.19 5.47 10.49
N VAL A 117 2.53 4.86 11.45
CA VAL A 117 1.07 4.97 11.63
C VAL A 117 0.65 6.41 11.91
N ILE A 118 1.33 7.12 12.81
CA ILE A 118 1.04 8.53 13.12
C ILE A 118 1.20 9.39 11.87
N LEU A 119 2.27 9.18 11.09
CA LEU A 119 2.55 9.94 9.87
C LEU A 119 1.45 9.70 8.83
N VAL A 120 1.02 8.44 8.65
CA VAL A 120 -0.08 8.09 7.74
C VAL A 120 -1.39 8.71 8.20
N ILE A 121 -1.71 8.67 9.51
CA ILE A 121 -2.92 9.28 10.06
C ILE A 121 -2.92 10.79 9.81
N VAL A 122 -1.82 11.48 10.12
CA VAL A 122 -1.67 12.92 9.90
C VAL A 122 -1.86 13.25 8.42
N PHE A 123 -1.20 12.52 7.53
CA PHE A 123 -1.36 12.69 6.10
C PHE A 123 -2.80 12.50 5.65
N LEU A 124 -3.48 11.42 6.10
CA LEU A 124 -4.87 11.13 5.75
C LEU A 124 -5.82 12.23 6.25
N VAL A 125 -5.62 12.73 7.48
CA VAL A 125 -6.44 13.82 8.03
C VAL A 125 -6.30 15.08 7.18
N PHE A 126 -5.06 15.45 6.82
CA PHE A 126 -4.83 16.60 5.94
C PHE A 126 -5.41 16.37 4.54
N PHE A 127 -5.14 15.20 3.93
CA PHE A 127 -5.64 14.85 2.62
C PHE A 127 -7.18 14.89 2.54
N LEU A 128 -7.86 14.32 3.54
CA LEU A 128 -9.33 14.30 3.57
C LEU A 128 -9.97 15.67 3.81
N LYS A 129 -9.22 16.63 4.35
CA LYS A 129 -9.65 18.04 4.48
C LYS A 129 -9.44 18.83 3.18
N THR A 130 -8.69 18.30 2.21
CA THR A 130 -8.54 18.97 0.91
C THR A 130 -9.82 18.88 0.07
N ARG A 131 -9.91 19.71 -0.98
CA ARG A 131 -11.03 19.66 -1.94
C ARG A 131 -11.18 18.27 -2.57
N LEU A 132 -10.06 17.59 -2.87
CA LEU A 132 -10.08 16.22 -3.41
C LEU A 132 -10.61 15.22 -2.38
N GLY A 133 -10.18 15.28 -1.14
CA GLY A 133 -10.69 14.41 -0.07
C GLY A 133 -12.19 14.58 0.18
N LEU A 134 -12.67 15.82 0.17
CA LEU A 134 -14.10 16.10 0.27
C LEU A 134 -14.89 15.57 -0.94
N ALA A 135 -14.34 15.70 -2.16
CA ALA A 135 -14.94 15.15 -3.36
C ALA A 135 -15.01 13.61 -3.33
N ILE A 136 -13.97 12.94 -2.83
CA ILE A 136 -13.95 11.47 -2.65
C ILE A 136 -15.05 11.04 -1.65
N ARG A 137 -15.19 11.74 -0.53
CA ARG A 137 -16.24 11.45 0.47
C ARG A 137 -17.64 11.67 -0.10
N ALA A 138 -17.84 12.76 -0.85
CA ALA A 138 -19.10 13.05 -1.52
C ALA A 138 -19.46 11.97 -2.54
N THR A 139 -18.49 11.53 -3.37
CA THR A 139 -18.68 10.47 -4.37
C THR A 139 -19.09 9.14 -3.71
N GLY A 140 -18.52 8.82 -2.56
CA GLY A 140 -18.89 7.61 -1.83
C GLY A 140 -20.29 7.64 -1.21
N ASN A 141 -20.83 8.83 -0.92
CA ASN A 141 -22.18 8.99 -0.38
C ASN A 141 -23.25 8.96 -1.50
N ASN A 142 -23.04 9.73 -2.56
CA ASN A 142 -23.97 9.78 -3.69
C ASN A 142 -23.25 10.24 -4.97
N SER A 143 -22.98 9.30 -5.86
CA SER A 143 -22.27 9.56 -7.12
C SER A 143 -23.07 10.44 -8.08
N ASP A 144 -24.41 10.35 -8.06
CA ASP A 144 -25.27 11.12 -9.00
C ASP A 144 -25.39 12.58 -8.58
N MET A 145 -25.43 12.86 -7.27
CA MET A 145 -25.32 14.20 -6.73
C MET A 145 -23.99 14.87 -7.09
N VAL A 146 -22.89 14.11 -7.06
CA VAL A 146 -21.55 14.61 -7.40
C VAL A 146 -21.44 14.95 -8.88
N LYS A 147 -22.04 14.15 -9.76
CA LYS A 147 -22.14 14.46 -11.21
C LYS A 147 -22.87 15.79 -11.47
N SER A 148 -23.97 16.03 -10.76
CA SER A 148 -24.73 17.29 -10.90
C SER A 148 -23.95 18.52 -10.39
N SER A 149 -22.97 18.30 -9.53
CA SER A 149 -22.07 19.35 -8.99
C SER A 149 -20.80 19.56 -9.83
N SER A 150 -20.79 19.12 -11.11
CA SER A 150 -19.66 19.22 -12.05
C SER A 150 -18.36 18.55 -11.58
N ILE A 151 -18.42 17.64 -10.60
CA ILE A 151 -17.27 16.84 -10.16
C ILE A 151 -17.32 15.49 -10.89
N ASN A 152 -16.20 15.09 -11.48
CA ASN A 152 -16.11 13.80 -12.17
C ASN A 152 -15.91 12.65 -11.17
N PRO A 153 -16.90 11.76 -10.95
CA PRO A 153 -16.77 10.66 -9.98
C PRO A 153 -15.73 9.61 -10.41
N VAL A 154 -15.46 9.48 -11.71
CA VAL A 154 -14.40 8.60 -12.22
C VAL A 154 -13.04 9.05 -11.71
N PHE A 155 -12.76 10.35 -11.81
CA PHE A 155 -11.49 10.92 -11.36
C PHE A 155 -11.30 10.79 -9.83
N THR A 156 -12.35 11.03 -9.06
CA THR A 156 -12.31 10.90 -7.59
C THR A 156 -12.11 9.45 -7.15
N THR A 157 -12.72 8.49 -7.85
CA THR A 157 -12.54 7.06 -7.57
C THR A 157 -11.11 6.61 -7.90
N ILE A 158 -10.54 7.05 -9.03
CA ILE A 158 -9.16 6.73 -9.41
C ILE A 158 -8.20 7.22 -8.34
N ILE A 159 -8.30 8.49 -7.93
CA ILE A 159 -7.41 9.04 -6.88
C ILE A 159 -7.60 8.30 -5.56
N GLY A 160 -8.83 8.01 -5.16
CA GLY A 160 -9.11 7.29 -3.93
C GLY A 160 -8.46 5.92 -3.88
N LEU A 161 -8.57 5.13 -4.97
CA LEU A 161 -7.93 3.81 -5.07
C LEU A 161 -6.40 3.91 -5.13
N CYS A 162 -5.85 4.87 -5.86
CA CYS A 162 -4.40 5.09 -5.91
C CYS A 162 -3.82 5.39 -4.52
N VAL A 163 -4.47 6.27 -3.76
CA VAL A 163 -4.04 6.61 -2.39
C VAL A 163 -4.17 5.42 -1.45
N ALA A 164 -5.29 4.70 -1.50
CA ALA A 164 -5.51 3.51 -0.67
C ALA A 164 -4.43 2.44 -0.93
N ASN A 165 -4.20 2.09 -2.20
CA ASN A 165 -3.21 1.08 -2.57
C ASN A 165 -1.76 1.54 -2.32
N SER A 166 -1.47 2.85 -2.37
CA SER A 166 -0.17 3.39 -1.96
C SER A 166 0.14 3.09 -0.49
N PHE A 167 -0.84 3.25 0.41
CA PHE A 167 -0.66 2.92 1.83
C PHE A 167 -0.62 1.42 2.09
N THR A 168 -1.37 0.64 1.33
CA THR A 168 -1.29 -0.83 1.40
C THR A 168 0.11 -1.31 1.01
N ALA A 169 0.69 -0.80 -0.06
CA ALA A 169 2.04 -1.11 -0.49
C ALA A 169 3.10 -0.63 0.53
N LEU A 170 2.90 0.55 1.13
CA LEU A 170 3.74 1.04 2.22
C LEU A 170 3.76 0.09 3.41
N SER A 171 2.60 -0.41 3.83
CA SER A 171 2.51 -1.35 4.96
C SER A 171 3.21 -2.68 4.64
N GLY A 172 3.08 -3.18 3.40
CA GLY A 172 3.82 -4.35 2.92
C GLY A 172 5.33 -4.16 2.95
N CYS A 173 5.81 -3.00 2.49
CA CYS A 173 7.24 -2.65 2.53
C CYS A 173 7.77 -2.59 3.97
N LEU A 174 7.05 -1.97 4.89
CA LEU A 174 7.47 -1.88 6.30
C LEU A 174 7.49 -3.26 6.96
N LEU A 175 6.47 -4.09 6.72
CA LEU A 175 6.44 -5.45 7.27
C LEU A 175 7.62 -6.28 6.75
N SER A 176 7.91 -6.23 5.45
CA SER A 176 9.01 -6.96 4.85
C SER A 176 10.38 -6.55 5.41
N GLN A 177 10.58 -5.26 5.63
CA GLN A 177 11.82 -4.75 6.25
C GLN A 177 11.95 -5.14 7.72
N SER A 178 10.84 -5.20 8.46
CA SER A 178 10.82 -5.66 9.86
C SER A 178 11.17 -7.15 9.94
N GLN A 179 10.55 -7.99 9.10
CA GLN A 179 10.82 -9.43 9.05
C GLN A 179 12.14 -9.81 8.36
N LYS A 180 12.79 -8.86 7.68
CA LYS A 180 13.98 -9.06 6.85
C LYS A 180 13.84 -10.17 5.80
N SER A 181 12.61 -10.44 5.38
CA SER A 181 12.29 -11.41 4.34
C SER A 181 10.98 -11.05 3.66
N VAL A 182 10.88 -11.38 2.38
CA VAL A 182 9.64 -11.27 1.60
C VAL A 182 9.35 -12.62 0.99
N ASP A 183 8.16 -13.13 1.28
CA ASP A 183 7.57 -14.28 0.60
C ASP A 183 6.51 -13.77 -0.38
N ILE A 184 6.33 -14.48 -1.51
CA ILE A 184 5.33 -14.13 -2.51
C ILE A 184 3.89 -14.17 -1.99
N ASN A 185 3.66 -14.92 -0.92
CA ASN A 185 2.35 -15.09 -0.29
C ASN A 185 2.16 -14.19 0.94
N ILE A 186 3.10 -13.26 1.23
CA ILE A 186 3.07 -12.42 2.44
C ILE A 186 1.79 -11.57 2.56
N GLY A 187 1.15 -11.25 1.44
CA GLY A 187 -0.11 -10.49 1.40
C GLY A 187 -1.37 -11.34 1.50
N GLN A 188 -1.27 -12.66 1.38
CA GLN A 188 -2.45 -13.52 1.40
C GLN A 188 -3.14 -13.48 2.77
N GLY A 189 -4.43 -13.10 2.74
CA GLY A 189 -5.25 -13.02 3.95
C GLY A 189 -5.17 -11.68 4.69
N MET A 190 -4.39 -10.69 4.22
CA MET A 190 -4.32 -9.37 4.85
C MET A 190 -5.65 -8.64 4.80
N VAL A 191 -6.43 -8.80 3.72
CA VAL A 191 -7.81 -8.29 3.62
C VAL A 191 -8.69 -8.89 4.72
N THR A 192 -8.55 -10.18 4.99
CA THR A 192 -9.36 -10.87 6.02
C THR A 192 -9.03 -10.35 7.41
N ILE A 193 -7.74 -10.13 7.71
CA ILE A 193 -7.28 -9.56 8.97
C ILE A 193 -7.78 -8.12 9.12
N ALA A 194 -7.70 -7.33 8.05
CA ALA A 194 -8.17 -5.95 8.04
C ALA A 194 -9.69 -5.87 8.28
N LEU A 195 -10.47 -6.75 7.66
CA LEU A 195 -11.92 -6.82 7.87
C LEU A 195 -12.28 -7.29 9.29
N ALA A 196 -11.51 -8.21 9.85
CA ALA A 196 -11.73 -8.70 11.22
C ALA A 196 -11.38 -7.65 12.30
N SER A 197 -10.61 -6.62 11.95
CA SER A 197 -10.20 -5.53 12.86
C SER A 197 -11.16 -4.33 12.86
N LEU A 198 -12.17 -4.32 11.97
CA LEU A 198 -13.23 -3.30 11.87
C LEU A 198 -14.36 -3.55 12.85
#